data_bd156a42109cb7aec1e66266383e1b09
#
_entry.id   bd156a42109cb7aec1e66266383e1b09
#
_cell.length_a   1.000
_cell.length_b   1.000
_cell.length_c   1.000
_cell.angle_alpha   90.00
_cell.angle_beta   90.00
_cell.angle_gamma   90.00
#
_symmetry.space_group_name_H-M   'P 1'
#
loop_
_entity.id
_entity.type
_entity.pdbx_description
1 polymer ?
#
loop_
_entity_poly.entity_id
_entity_poly.type
_entity_poly.pdbx_seq_one_letter_code
_entity_poly.pdbx_strand_id
1 'polypeptide(L)'
;AAMLSLTDWAKDYNLPDNVIKGCMPISGIFDLSPLYHSWLQPSLKLTDATVLSQSPLLQIPQQAPPMLVSVGGEESAEFIRQSADFVSAWYKKSLPGTLDILGGKNHFSVIQDFYVKDSPLCKNIIKFMQQCER
;
A
#
# COMPACT_ATOMS: atom_id res chain seq x y z
N ALA A 1 0.60 -5.67 -3.35
CA ALA A 1 0.16 -5.84 -1.96
C ALA A 1 -1.22 -5.19 -1.74
N ALA A 2 -1.38 -3.87 -1.95
CA ALA A 2 -2.65 -3.19 -1.65
C ALA A 2 -3.87 -3.85 -2.34
N MET A 3 -3.84 -4.15 -3.63
CA MET A 3 -4.95 -4.82 -4.34
C MET A 3 -5.37 -6.14 -3.69
N LEU A 4 -4.45 -6.91 -3.11
CA LEU A 4 -4.79 -8.14 -2.40
C LEU A 4 -5.65 -7.90 -1.15
N SER A 5 -5.44 -6.78 -0.46
CA SER A 5 -6.23 -6.41 0.72
C SER A 5 -7.60 -5.83 0.38
N LEU A 6 -7.83 -5.48 -0.89
CA LEU A 6 -9.10 -4.96 -1.40
C LEU A 6 -9.97 -6.06 -2.03
N THR A 7 -9.40 -7.25 -2.25
CA THR A 7 -10.09 -8.37 -2.87
C THR A 7 -11.12 -8.97 -1.91
N ASP A 8 -12.32 -9.20 -2.41
CA ASP A 8 -13.36 -9.95 -1.70
C ASP A 8 -13.09 -11.46 -1.85
N TRP A 9 -12.26 -11.97 -0.93
CA TRP A 9 -11.79 -13.36 -0.98
C TRP A 9 -12.91 -14.39 -0.86
N ALA A 10 -13.96 -14.07 -0.12
CA ALA A 10 -15.09 -14.98 0.02
C ALA A 10 -15.91 -15.05 -1.26
N LYS A 11 -16.26 -13.90 -1.83
CA LYS A 11 -17.10 -13.81 -3.02
C LYS A 11 -16.36 -14.29 -4.27
N ASP A 12 -15.13 -13.82 -4.47
CA ASP A 12 -14.42 -14.01 -5.74
C ASP A 12 -13.67 -15.34 -5.80
N TYR A 13 -13.27 -15.90 -4.63
CA TYR A 13 -12.40 -17.08 -4.56
C TYR A 13 -12.90 -18.19 -3.64
N ASN A 14 -14.05 -18.00 -2.97
CA ASN A 14 -14.60 -18.95 -1.98
C ASN A 14 -13.59 -19.29 -0.87
N LEU A 15 -12.84 -18.29 -0.41
CA LEU A 15 -11.87 -18.39 0.69
C LEU A 15 -12.40 -17.64 1.92
N PRO A 16 -11.85 -17.91 3.13
CA PRO A 16 -12.25 -17.14 4.31
C PRO A 16 -12.01 -15.64 4.14
N ASP A 17 -12.92 -14.79 4.63
CA ASP A 17 -12.82 -13.32 4.57
C ASP A 17 -11.51 -12.80 5.18
N ASN A 18 -10.98 -13.53 6.16
CA ASN A 18 -9.78 -13.19 6.90
C ASN A 18 -8.52 -13.92 6.40
N VAL A 19 -8.48 -14.36 5.15
CA VAL A 19 -7.30 -15.04 4.58
C VAL A 19 -6.07 -14.10 4.59
N ILE A 20 -6.27 -12.80 4.38
CA ILE A 20 -5.25 -11.77 4.57
C ILE A 20 -5.41 -11.18 5.97
N LYS A 21 -4.43 -11.41 6.85
CA LYS A 21 -4.46 -10.92 8.24
C LYS A 21 -4.02 -9.47 8.38
N GLY A 22 -3.19 -9.00 7.47
CA GLY A 22 -2.68 -7.63 7.41
C GLY A 22 -1.96 -7.39 6.10
N CYS A 23 -1.82 -6.14 5.71
CA CYS A 23 -1.16 -5.76 4.48
C CYS A 23 -0.15 -4.65 4.73
N MET A 24 1.05 -4.76 4.14
CA MET A 24 2.09 -3.75 4.28
C MET A 24 2.66 -3.38 2.92
N PRO A 25 2.03 -2.45 2.20
CA PRO A 25 2.61 -1.86 1.00
C PRO A 25 3.82 -0.99 1.36
N ILE A 26 4.91 -1.15 0.61
CA ILE A 26 6.11 -0.31 0.75
C ILE A 26 6.28 0.44 -0.56
N SER A 27 6.36 1.77 -0.50
CA SER A 27 6.55 2.65 -1.67
C SER A 27 5.58 2.32 -2.80
N GLY A 28 4.30 2.15 -2.43
CA GLY A 28 3.25 1.76 -3.36
C GLY A 28 2.79 2.90 -4.27
N ILE A 29 2.27 2.52 -5.44
CA ILE A 29 1.47 3.40 -6.29
C ILE A 29 0.01 3.02 -6.06
N PHE A 30 -0.77 3.97 -5.55
CA PHE A 30 -2.17 3.75 -5.17
C PHE A 30 -3.18 4.40 -6.10
N ASP A 31 -2.71 5.35 -6.92
CA ASP A 31 -3.47 6.02 -7.98
C ASP A 31 -2.64 5.99 -9.27
N LEU A 32 -3.16 5.35 -10.31
CA LEU A 32 -2.48 5.25 -11.60
C LEU A 32 -2.71 6.47 -12.50
N SER A 33 -3.61 7.40 -12.13
CA SER A 33 -3.92 8.56 -12.97
C SER A 33 -2.69 9.41 -13.31
N PRO A 34 -1.75 9.69 -12.38
CA PRO A 34 -0.53 10.41 -12.74
C PRO A 34 0.35 9.67 -13.76
N LEU A 35 0.39 8.34 -13.69
CA LEU A 35 1.15 7.53 -14.66
C LEU A 35 0.52 7.55 -16.04
N TYR A 36 -0.81 7.55 -16.11
CA TYR A 36 -1.56 7.65 -17.36
C TYR A 36 -1.21 8.92 -18.14
N HIS A 37 -0.92 10.02 -17.45
CA HIS A 37 -0.53 11.30 -18.04
C HIS A 37 0.98 11.53 -18.08
N SER A 38 1.78 10.51 -17.77
CA SER A 38 3.24 10.63 -17.72
C SER A 38 3.91 10.18 -19.02
N TRP A 39 5.22 10.44 -19.11
CA TRP A 39 6.07 9.94 -20.19
C TRP A 39 6.15 8.40 -20.24
N LEU A 40 5.73 7.70 -19.17
CA LEU A 40 5.69 6.23 -19.11
C LEU A 40 4.51 5.63 -19.87
N GLN A 41 3.48 6.42 -20.18
CA GLN A 41 2.25 5.93 -20.81
C GLN A 41 2.48 5.11 -22.10
N PRO A 42 3.40 5.48 -23.03
CA PRO A 42 3.63 4.65 -24.22
C PRO A 42 4.09 3.22 -23.90
N SER A 43 4.81 3.04 -22.79
CA SER A 43 5.26 1.72 -22.33
C SER A 43 4.21 0.98 -21.51
N LEU A 44 3.48 1.70 -20.66
CA LEU A 44 2.48 1.13 -19.75
C LEU A 44 1.17 0.79 -20.45
N LYS A 45 0.81 1.54 -21.49
CA LYS A 45 -0.43 1.37 -22.28
C LYS A 45 -1.68 1.30 -21.40
N LEU A 46 -1.72 2.15 -20.36
CA LEU A 46 -2.86 2.25 -19.47
C LEU A 46 -4.09 2.72 -20.25
N THR A 47 -5.24 2.23 -19.86
CA THR A 47 -6.56 2.69 -20.32
C THR A 47 -7.32 3.27 -19.13
N ASP A 48 -8.36 4.07 -19.37
CA ASP A 48 -9.23 4.57 -18.31
C ASP A 48 -9.79 3.41 -17.45
N ALA A 49 -10.18 2.32 -18.09
CA ALA A 49 -10.64 1.12 -17.41
C ALA A 49 -9.55 0.51 -16.51
N THR A 50 -8.30 0.46 -16.99
CA THR A 50 -7.17 -0.04 -16.18
C THR A 50 -6.87 0.89 -15.02
N VAL A 51 -6.87 2.20 -15.25
CA VAL A 51 -6.66 3.20 -14.18
C VAL A 51 -7.71 3.02 -13.09
N LEU A 52 -8.99 2.95 -13.46
CA LEU A 52 -10.08 2.77 -12.50
C LEU A 52 -9.99 1.42 -11.76
N SER A 53 -9.72 0.32 -12.47
CA SER A 53 -9.74 -1.01 -11.88
C SER A 53 -8.46 -1.41 -11.14
N GLN A 54 -7.34 -0.72 -11.37
CA GLN A 54 -6.05 -1.06 -10.78
C GLN A 54 -5.47 0.02 -9.86
N SER A 55 -6.24 1.07 -9.58
CA SER A 55 -5.88 2.08 -8.58
C SER A 55 -6.47 1.72 -7.22
N PRO A 56 -5.68 1.24 -6.25
CA PRO A 56 -6.18 0.88 -4.93
C PRO A 56 -6.95 2.00 -4.23
N LEU A 57 -6.52 3.24 -4.41
CA LEU A 57 -7.15 4.43 -3.83
C LEU A 57 -8.63 4.56 -4.21
N LEU A 58 -9.00 4.13 -5.43
CA LEU A 58 -10.36 4.26 -5.96
C LEU A 58 -11.27 3.08 -5.57
N GLN A 59 -10.73 2.06 -4.90
CA GLN A 59 -11.42 0.79 -4.66
C GLN A 59 -11.51 0.37 -3.20
N ILE A 60 -11.27 1.29 -2.27
CA ILE A 60 -11.27 0.97 -0.84
C ILE A 60 -12.66 0.45 -0.43
N PRO A 61 -12.77 -0.79 0.07
CA PRO A 61 -14.04 -1.39 0.47
C PRO A 61 -14.51 -0.87 1.85
N GLN A 62 -15.63 -1.38 2.34
CA GLN A 62 -16.12 -1.07 3.69
C GLN A 62 -15.44 -1.92 4.77
N GLN A 63 -14.87 -3.05 4.39
CA GLN A 63 -14.14 -3.95 5.29
C GLN A 63 -12.85 -4.38 4.62
N ALA A 64 -11.75 -4.33 5.33
CA ALA A 64 -10.44 -4.74 4.88
C ALA A 64 -9.52 -5.06 6.08
N PRO A 65 -8.47 -5.84 5.88
CA PRO A 65 -7.51 -6.14 6.95
C PRO A 65 -6.74 -4.89 7.39
N PRO A 66 -6.13 -4.89 8.57
CA PRO A 66 -5.22 -3.83 9.00
C PRO A 66 -4.14 -3.55 7.96
N MET A 67 -3.70 -2.27 7.88
CA MET A 67 -2.71 -1.85 6.88
C MET A 67 -1.60 -1.00 7.51
N LEU A 68 -0.35 -1.30 7.16
CA LEU A 68 0.81 -0.47 7.44
C LEU A 68 1.42 -0.02 6.12
N VAL A 69 1.21 1.22 5.72
CA VAL A 69 1.80 1.80 4.51
C VAL A 69 3.14 2.42 4.88
N SER A 70 4.23 1.92 4.29
CA SER A 70 5.57 2.44 4.51
C SER A 70 6.11 3.13 3.26
N VAL A 71 6.83 4.24 3.42
CA VAL A 71 7.45 4.98 2.32
C VAL A 71 8.75 5.63 2.82
N GLY A 72 9.76 5.72 1.97
CA GLY A 72 11.00 6.43 2.30
C GLY A 72 10.77 7.95 2.31
N GLY A 73 11.31 8.63 3.33
CA GLY A 73 11.16 10.10 3.47
C GLY A 73 11.92 10.91 2.43
N GLU A 74 12.88 10.29 1.71
CA GLU A 74 13.65 10.89 0.61
C GLU A 74 13.17 10.37 -0.77
N GLU A 75 12.00 9.73 -0.84
CA GLU A 75 11.37 9.38 -2.12
C GLU A 75 10.79 10.62 -2.79
N SER A 76 10.35 10.48 -4.04
CA SER A 76 9.67 11.59 -4.71
C SER A 76 8.43 12.03 -3.94
N ALA A 77 8.11 13.33 -4.03
CA ALA A 77 6.92 13.88 -3.40
C ALA A 77 5.64 13.12 -3.78
N GLU A 78 5.60 12.54 -4.98
CA GLU A 78 4.45 11.77 -5.45
C GLU A 78 4.27 10.45 -4.70
N PHE A 79 5.33 9.68 -4.39
CA PHE A 79 5.22 8.49 -3.58
C PHE A 79 4.74 8.78 -2.15
N ILE A 80 5.28 9.86 -1.57
CA ILE A 80 4.87 10.31 -0.23
C ILE A 80 3.40 10.76 -0.24
N ARG A 81 3.02 11.58 -1.23
CA ARG A 81 1.64 12.05 -1.39
C ARG A 81 0.65 10.89 -1.54
N GLN A 82 0.91 9.97 -2.47
CA GLN A 82 0.02 8.83 -2.70
C GLN A 82 -0.12 7.93 -1.48
N SER A 83 0.96 7.70 -0.74
CA SER A 83 0.94 6.95 0.51
C SER A 83 0.06 7.63 1.57
N ALA A 84 0.19 8.95 1.70
CA ALA A 84 -0.62 9.75 2.64
C ALA A 84 -2.10 9.80 2.24
N ASP A 85 -2.39 10.01 0.96
CA ASP A 85 -3.75 10.07 0.44
C ASP A 85 -4.46 8.72 0.61
N PHE A 86 -3.76 7.62 0.35
CA PHE A 86 -4.31 6.27 0.50
C PHE A 86 -4.66 5.97 1.96
N VAL A 87 -3.75 6.25 2.90
CA VAL A 87 -4.03 6.08 4.34
C VAL A 87 -5.15 7.00 4.81
N SER A 88 -5.19 8.24 4.33
CA SER A 88 -6.28 9.18 4.64
C SER A 88 -7.64 8.64 4.16
N ALA A 89 -7.69 8.12 2.94
CA ALA A 89 -8.91 7.51 2.39
C ALA A 89 -9.32 6.23 3.16
N TRP A 90 -8.35 5.46 3.64
CA TRP A 90 -8.55 4.29 4.50
C TRP A 90 -9.23 4.68 5.82
N TYR A 91 -8.72 5.72 6.48
CA TYR A 91 -9.32 6.26 7.70
C TYR A 91 -10.75 6.78 7.51
N LYS A 92 -11.03 7.41 6.37
CA LYS A 92 -12.41 7.88 6.05
C LYS A 92 -13.42 6.73 5.98
N LYS A 93 -12.95 5.50 5.77
CA LYS A 93 -13.77 4.27 5.83
C LYS A 93 -13.76 3.61 7.22
N SER A 94 -13.15 4.25 8.22
CA SER A 94 -12.96 3.69 9.57
C SER A 94 -12.16 2.40 9.59
N LEU A 95 -11.31 2.18 8.58
CA LEU A 95 -10.45 1.00 8.49
C LEU A 95 -9.14 1.22 9.27
N PRO A 96 -8.62 0.18 9.95
CA PRO A 96 -7.38 0.29 10.70
C PRO A 96 -6.18 0.41 9.75
N GLY A 97 -5.42 1.49 9.85
CA GLY A 97 -4.25 1.74 9.01
C GLY A 97 -3.23 2.64 9.68
N THR A 98 -1.99 2.61 9.22
CA THR A 98 -0.90 3.47 9.70
C THR A 98 -0.02 3.86 8.52
N LEU A 99 0.42 5.12 8.50
CA LEU A 99 1.47 5.60 7.60
C LEU A 99 2.80 5.64 8.35
N ASP A 100 3.82 5.04 7.77
CA ASP A 100 5.19 5.02 8.28
C ASP A 100 6.13 5.67 7.26
N ILE A 101 6.63 6.87 7.57
CA ILE A 101 7.59 7.60 6.73
C ILE A 101 8.99 7.37 7.29
N LEU A 102 9.79 6.59 6.59
CA LEU A 102 11.14 6.20 7.01
C LEU A 102 12.16 7.27 6.63
N GLY A 103 12.54 8.10 7.59
CA GLY A 103 13.50 9.18 7.41
C GLY A 103 14.85 8.71 6.86
N GLY A 104 15.46 9.48 5.95
CA GLY A 104 16.76 9.17 5.35
C GLY A 104 16.75 7.98 4.37
N LYS A 105 15.57 7.52 3.93
CA LYS A 105 15.42 6.42 2.99
C LYS A 105 14.82 6.90 1.68
N ASN A 106 15.47 6.57 0.59
CA ASN A 106 14.94 6.72 -0.76
C ASN A 106 14.27 5.42 -1.23
N HIS A 107 13.70 5.42 -2.44
CA HIS A 107 12.97 4.29 -3.02
C HIS A 107 13.75 2.95 -3.06
N PHE A 108 15.06 3.01 -3.16
CA PHE A 108 15.92 1.81 -3.17
C PHE A 108 16.38 1.44 -1.76
N SER A 109 16.80 2.42 -0.97
CA SER A 109 17.34 2.17 0.36
C SER A 109 16.28 1.76 1.38
N VAL A 110 15.00 2.08 1.15
CA VAL A 110 13.90 1.60 1.99
C VAL A 110 13.82 0.07 2.00
N ILE A 111 13.99 -0.57 0.84
CA ILE A 111 13.98 -2.04 0.73
C ILE A 111 15.25 -2.67 1.29
N GLN A 112 16.38 -1.97 1.22
CA GLN A 112 17.65 -2.46 1.78
C GLN A 112 17.59 -2.64 3.31
N ASP A 113 16.64 -2.01 3.98
CA ASP A 113 16.40 -2.22 5.41
C ASP A 113 16.07 -3.67 5.77
N PHE A 114 15.56 -4.48 4.83
CA PHE A 114 15.38 -5.92 5.04
C PHE A 114 16.67 -6.70 5.27
N TYR A 115 17.83 -6.18 4.84
CA TYR A 115 19.12 -6.79 5.11
C TYR A 115 19.62 -6.53 6.53
N VAL A 116 18.97 -5.63 7.28
CA VAL A 116 19.38 -5.22 8.61
C VAL A 116 18.30 -5.61 9.62
N LYS A 117 18.55 -6.68 10.38
CA LYS A 117 17.59 -7.28 11.32
C LYS A 117 16.89 -6.27 12.25
N ASP A 118 17.64 -5.27 12.72
CA ASP A 118 17.16 -4.28 13.71
C ASP A 118 16.80 -2.93 13.07
N SER A 119 16.64 -2.89 11.76
CA SER A 119 16.23 -1.68 11.06
C SER A 119 14.85 -1.20 11.50
N PRO A 120 14.53 0.09 11.36
CA PRO A 120 13.19 0.61 11.63
C PRO A 120 12.11 -0.14 10.86
N LEU A 121 12.32 -0.43 9.58
CA LEU A 121 11.37 -1.17 8.75
C LEU A 121 11.09 -2.55 9.33
N CYS A 122 12.14 -3.35 9.61
CA CYS A 122 11.97 -4.70 10.16
C CYS A 122 11.23 -4.69 11.50
N LYS A 123 11.57 -3.77 12.40
CA LYS A 123 10.91 -3.63 13.71
C LYS A 123 9.43 -3.31 13.55
N ASN A 124 9.09 -2.37 12.64
CA ASN A 124 7.71 -1.97 12.39
C ASN A 124 6.90 -3.12 11.78
N ILE A 125 7.48 -3.89 10.86
CA ILE A 125 6.87 -5.08 10.28
C ILE A 125 6.54 -6.11 11.36
N ILE A 126 7.53 -6.49 12.18
CA ILE A 126 7.35 -7.49 13.22
C ILE A 126 6.26 -7.06 14.21
N LYS A 127 6.30 -5.81 14.65
CA LYS A 127 5.27 -5.24 15.53
C LYS A 127 3.87 -5.32 14.88
N PHE A 128 3.77 -4.95 13.60
CA PHE A 128 2.52 -5.00 12.86
C PHE A 128 2.00 -6.43 12.72
N MET A 129 2.85 -7.40 12.37
CA MET A 129 2.47 -8.81 12.29
C MET A 129 1.88 -9.32 13.63
N GLN A 130 2.53 -9.01 14.75
CA GLN A 130 2.05 -9.36 16.09
C GLN A 130 0.69 -8.74 16.43
N GLN A 131 0.37 -7.57 15.88
CA GLN A 131 -0.94 -6.95 16.05
C GLN A 131 -2.02 -7.64 15.22
N CYS A 132 -1.68 -8.16 14.03
CA CYS A 132 -2.60 -8.87 13.15
C CYS A 132 -2.93 -10.30 13.57
N GLU A 133 -2.15 -10.90 14.48
CA GLU A 133 -2.37 -12.25 15.01
C GLU A 133 -3.40 -12.28 16.15
N ARG A 134 -3.79 -11.13 16.68
CA ARG A 134 -4.76 -11.00 17.77
C ARG A 134 -6.18 -10.86 17.26
#